data_520f1be38bb552d6b90150c7fa1a4a49
#
_entry.id   520f1be38bb552d6b90150c7fa1a4a49
#
_cell.length_a   1.000
_cell.length_b   1.000
_cell.length_c   1.000
_cell.angle_alpha   90.00
_cell.angle_beta   90.00
_cell.angle_gamma   90.00
#
_symmetry.space_group_name_H-M   'P 1'
#
loop_
_entity.id
_entity.type
_entity.pdbx_description
1 polymer ?
#
loop_
_entity_poly.entity_id
_entity_poly.type
_entity_poly.pdbx_seq_one_letter_code
_entity_poly.pdbx_strand_id
1 'polypeptide(L)'
;VVKYLFTGIIEEIGYVKRINQQSRSAQIEIKADKVLGDVAVGDSIAVNGVCLTVVTFDSQHFTADVMPETISKTNLRELKPGSPVNLERALQLGGRLGGHIVQGHVDAIGTIVEKQILEIAIIYRIATEPELLQYVVPKGSVAI
;
A
#
# COMPACT_ATOMS: atom_id res chain seq x y z
N VAL A 1 11.91 5.36 14.66
CA VAL A 1 12.83 5.68 13.54
C VAL A 1 12.14 5.26 12.25
N VAL A 2 11.84 6.21 11.36
CA VAL A 2 11.30 5.91 10.03
C VAL A 2 12.39 5.18 9.25
N LYS A 3 12.16 3.91 8.93
CA LYS A 3 13.15 3.07 8.27
C LYS A 3 13.00 3.09 6.74
N TYR A 4 11.78 3.36 6.25
CA TYR A 4 11.46 3.38 4.83
C TYR A 4 10.52 4.54 4.53
N LEU A 5 10.64 5.09 3.31
CA LEU A 5 9.78 6.14 2.78
C LEU A 5 9.28 5.72 1.41
N PHE A 6 8.08 6.17 1.07
CA PHE A 6 7.45 6.03 -0.23
C PHE A 6 7.09 7.40 -0.78
N THR A 7 6.63 7.46 -2.01
CA THR A 7 6.25 8.70 -2.69
C THR A 7 4.75 8.84 -2.89
N GLY A 8 4.00 7.76 -2.73
CA GLY A 8 2.58 7.66 -3.05
C GLY A 8 2.31 7.48 -4.55
N ILE A 9 3.35 7.20 -5.35
CA ILE A 9 3.22 6.93 -6.78
C ILE A 9 3.32 5.44 -7.04
N ILE A 10 2.21 4.86 -7.51
CA ILE A 10 2.13 3.43 -7.79
C ILE A 10 3.01 3.07 -8.99
N GLU A 11 3.84 2.06 -8.82
CA GLU A 11 4.74 1.57 -9.85
C GLU A 11 4.12 0.43 -10.69
N GLU A 12 3.28 -0.40 -10.05
CA GLU A 12 2.74 -1.62 -10.63
C GLU A 12 1.42 -2.01 -9.97
N ILE A 13 0.56 -2.74 -10.70
CA ILE A 13 -0.56 -3.49 -10.14
C ILE A 13 -0.16 -4.94 -10.03
N GLY A 14 0.02 -5.42 -8.80
CA GLY A 14 0.21 -6.82 -8.50
C GLY A 14 -1.10 -7.55 -8.21
N TYR A 15 -1.03 -8.86 -8.00
CA TYR A 15 -2.20 -9.69 -7.70
C TYR A 15 -1.92 -10.62 -6.53
N VAL A 16 -2.83 -10.65 -5.58
CA VAL A 16 -2.77 -11.60 -4.46
C VAL A 16 -2.85 -13.02 -4.99
N LYS A 17 -1.85 -13.83 -4.73
CA LYS A 17 -1.83 -15.25 -5.09
C LYS A 17 -2.41 -16.10 -3.97
N ARG A 18 -2.03 -15.82 -2.73
CA ARG A 18 -2.43 -16.60 -1.56
C ARG A 18 -2.38 -15.75 -0.30
N ILE A 19 -3.26 -16.03 0.64
CA ILE A 19 -3.23 -15.49 2.00
C ILE A 19 -3.28 -16.69 2.95
N ASN A 20 -2.22 -16.86 3.73
CA ASN A 20 -2.14 -17.88 4.77
C ASN A 20 -2.39 -17.20 6.11
N GLN A 21 -3.57 -17.41 6.67
CA GLN A 21 -3.88 -16.94 8.02
C GLN A 21 -3.21 -17.87 9.05
N GLN A 22 -2.50 -17.27 9.97
CA GLN A 22 -1.90 -17.92 11.14
C GLN A 22 -2.61 -17.42 12.40
N SER A 23 -2.36 -18.06 13.54
CA SER A 23 -3.05 -17.70 14.80
C SER A 23 -2.77 -16.26 15.27
N ARG A 24 -1.65 -15.66 14.90
CA ARG A 24 -1.23 -14.31 15.33
C ARG A 24 -0.62 -13.46 14.23
N SER A 25 -0.79 -13.83 12.96
CA SER A 25 -0.31 -13.09 11.79
C SER A 25 -1.01 -13.62 10.54
N ALA A 26 -0.83 -12.95 9.42
CA ALA A 26 -1.10 -13.52 8.12
C ALA A 26 0.15 -13.35 7.24
N GLN A 27 0.34 -14.27 6.33
CA GLN A 27 1.33 -14.14 5.27
C GLN A 27 0.59 -13.96 3.95
N ILE A 28 0.95 -12.91 3.23
CA ILE A 28 0.40 -12.62 1.91
C ILE A 28 1.46 -12.90 0.85
N GLU A 29 1.09 -13.66 -0.18
CA GLU A 29 1.91 -13.90 -1.37
C GLU A 29 1.32 -13.12 -2.54
N ILE A 30 2.12 -12.27 -3.17
CA ILE A 30 1.70 -11.35 -4.22
C ILE A 30 2.51 -11.63 -5.49
N LYS A 31 1.81 -11.82 -6.60
CA LYS A 31 2.39 -11.85 -7.94
C LYS A 31 2.72 -10.43 -8.37
N ALA A 32 3.97 -10.22 -8.82
CA ALA A 32 4.48 -8.94 -9.29
C ALA A 32 5.56 -9.16 -10.34
N ASP A 33 6.03 -8.11 -10.96
CA ASP A 33 7.10 -8.12 -11.96
C ASP A 33 8.08 -6.95 -11.71
N LYS A 34 7.64 -5.73 -11.94
CA LYS A 34 8.50 -4.52 -11.88
C LYS A 34 9.14 -4.31 -10.52
N VAL A 35 8.36 -4.46 -9.45
CA VAL A 35 8.85 -4.23 -8.08
C VAL A 35 9.81 -5.32 -7.59
N LEU A 36 9.93 -6.43 -8.34
CA LEU A 36 10.85 -7.53 -8.02
C LEU A 36 12.25 -7.32 -8.63
N GLY A 37 12.44 -6.35 -9.53
CA GLY A 37 13.65 -6.19 -10.32
C GLY A 37 14.94 -5.97 -9.51
N ASP A 38 14.83 -5.39 -8.31
CA ASP A 38 15.95 -5.10 -7.41
C ASP A 38 15.64 -5.41 -5.94
N VAL A 39 14.57 -6.16 -5.68
CA VAL A 39 14.10 -6.47 -4.33
C VAL A 39 15.05 -7.41 -3.59
N ALA A 40 15.21 -7.19 -2.30
CA ALA A 40 15.92 -8.08 -1.37
C ALA A 40 15.03 -8.43 -0.17
N VAL A 41 15.33 -9.54 0.50
CA VAL A 41 14.68 -9.90 1.77
C VAL A 41 14.98 -8.81 2.80
N GLY A 42 13.93 -8.31 3.44
CA GLY A 42 14.00 -7.21 4.39
C GLY A 42 13.65 -5.85 3.79
N ASP A 43 13.52 -5.74 2.46
CA ASP A 43 13.03 -4.52 1.82
C ASP A 43 11.54 -4.29 2.12
N SER A 44 11.11 -3.06 1.97
CA SER A 44 9.70 -2.68 2.11
C SER A 44 9.07 -2.39 0.77
N ILE A 45 7.87 -2.95 0.58
CA ILE A 45 6.97 -2.65 -0.53
C ILE A 45 5.65 -2.16 0.06
N ALA A 46 5.17 -1.02 -0.41
CA ALA A 46 3.82 -0.56 -0.08
C ALA A 46 2.80 -1.36 -0.90
N VAL A 47 1.87 -2.02 -0.22
CA VAL A 47 0.76 -2.79 -0.81
C VAL A 47 -0.53 -2.05 -0.47
N ASN A 48 -1.20 -1.49 -1.47
CA ASN A 48 -2.33 -0.56 -1.25
C ASN A 48 -1.99 0.54 -0.22
N GLY A 49 -0.77 1.09 -0.29
CA GLY A 49 -0.30 2.10 0.66
C GLY A 49 0.20 1.57 2.01
N VAL A 50 0.05 0.28 2.30
CA VAL A 50 0.51 -0.34 3.55
C VAL A 50 1.94 -0.84 3.39
N CYS A 51 2.86 -0.33 4.21
CA CYS A 51 4.25 -0.78 4.23
C CYS A 51 4.35 -2.21 4.74
N LEU A 52 4.79 -3.13 3.89
CA LEU A 52 5.02 -4.53 4.22
C LEU A 52 6.48 -4.90 3.95
N THR A 53 7.06 -5.73 4.83
CA THR A 53 8.43 -6.19 4.69
C THR A 53 8.48 -7.51 3.93
N VAL A 54 9.32 -7.59 2.91
CA VAL A 54 9.54 -8.78 2.10
C VAL A 54 10.25 -9.85 2.93
N VAL A 55 9.64 -11.02 3.05
CA VAL A 55 10.18 -12.19 3.77
C VAL A 55 10.87 -13.16 2.82
N THR A 56 10.23 -13.44 1.68
CA THR A 56 10.79 -14.24 0.59
C THR A 56 10.34 -13.68 -0.74
N PHE A 57 11.09 -13.96 -1.81
CA PHE A 57 10.71 -13.62 -3.17
C PHE A 57 11.32 -14.58 -4.18
N ASP A 58 10.74 -14.63 -5.36
CA ASP A 58 11.26 -15.28 -6.56
C ASP A 58 11.10 -14.34 -7.78
N SER A 59 11.25 -14.84 -8.99
CA SER A 59 11.13 -14.04 -10.22
C SER A 59 9.69 -13.57 -10.54
N GLN A 60 8.68 -14.00 -9.81
CA GLN A 60 7.26 -13.72 -10.11
C GLN A 60 6.45 -13.32 -8.89
N HIS A 61 6.96 -13.55 -7.67
CA HIS A 61 6.20 -13.35 -6.44
C HIS A 61 7.10 -12.84 -5.31
N PHE A 62 6.50 -12.15 -4.39
CA PHE A 62 7.07 -11.94 -3.06
C PHE A 62 6.08 -12.32 -1.97
N THR A 63 6.57 -12.67 -0.79
CA THR A 63 5.76 -12.86 0.41
C THR A 63 6.09 -11.81 1.45
N ALA A 64 5.07 -11.37 2.17
CA ALA A 64 5.21 -10.48 3.30
C ALA A 64 4.35 -10.95 4.47
N ASP A 65 4.86 -10.77 5.69
CA ASP A 65 4.10 -11.01 6.90
C ASP A 65 3.28 -9.77 7.26
N VAL A 66 2.03 -9.98 7.66
CA VAL A 66 1.10 -8.91 8.01
C VAL A 66 0.62 -9.12 9.44
N MET A 67 0.83 -8.11 10.28
CA MET A 67 0.38 -8.13 11.67
C MET A 67 -1.15 -8.05 11.75
N PRO A 68 -1.80 -8.67 12.76
CA PRO A 68 -3.26 -8.63 12.92
C PRO A 68 -3.82 -7.21 13.00
N GLU A 69 -3.12 -6.31 13.66
CA GLU A 69 -3.50 -4.91 13.74
C GLU A 69 -3.51 -4.24 12.36
N THR A 70 -2.51 -4.49 11.53
CA THR A 70 -2.44 -3.98 10.15
C THR A 70 -3.60 -4.51 9.32
N ILE A 71 -3.93 -5.81 9.43
CA ILE A 71 -5.09 -6.38 8.73
C ILE A 71 -6.39 -5.70 9.19
N SER A 72 -6.58 -5.52 10.49
CA SER A 72 -7.83 -4.98 11.04
C SER A 72 -8.04 -3.50 10.71
N LYS A 73 -6.95 -2.73 10.61
CA LYS A 73 -6.97 -1.28 10.38
C LYS A 73 -6.85 -0.87 8.91
N THR A 74 -6.74 -1.83 7.99
CA THR A 74 -6.53 -1.53 6.56
C THR A 74 -7.48 -2.33 5.68
N ASN A 75 -7.55 -1.95 4.40
CA ASN A 75 -8.31 -2.70 3.39
C ASN A 75 -7.69 -4.07 3.06
N LEU A 76 -6.52 -4.42 3.60
CA LEU A 76 -5.92 -5.73 3.43
C LEU A 76 -6.81 -6.87 3.94
N ARG A 77 -7.69 -6.59 4.90
CA ARG A 77 -8.70 -7.56 5.40
C ARG A 77 -9.69 -8.05 4.34
N GLU A 78 -9.89 -7.27 3.28
CA GLU A 78 -10.85 -7.57 2.20
C GLU A 78 -10.21 -8.33 1.03
N LEU A 79 -8.87 -8.45 1.05
CA LEU A 79 -8.14 -9.13 -0.01
C LEU A 79 -8.40 -10.63 -0.01
N LYS A 80 -8.44 -11.18 -1.20
CA LYS A 80 -8.58 -12.61 -1.48
C LYS A 80 -7.71 -12.99 -2.68
N PRO A 81 -7.42 -14.26 -2.90
CA PRO A 81 -6.71 -14.71 -4.10
C PRO A 81 -7.35 -14.12 -5.36
N GLY A 82 -6.52 -13.53 -6.23
CA GLY A 82 -6.93 -12.81 -7.43
C GLY A 82 -7.21 -11.32 -7.24
N SER A 83 -7.26 -10.79 -6.02
CA SER A 83 -7.42 -9.35 -5.78
C SER A 83 -6.26 -8.56 -6.37
N PRO A 84 -6.51 -7.48 -7.16
CA PRO A 84 -5.48 -6.55 -7.56
C PRO A 84 -5.03 -5.71 -6.38
N VAL A 85 -3.74 -5.36 -6.35
CA VAL A 85 -3.14 -4.48 -5.34
C VAL A 85 -2.18 -3.50 -5.99
N ASN A 86 -2.19 -2.26 -5.51
CA ASN A 86 -1.22 -1.25 -5.89
C ASN A 86 0.11 -1.52 -5.19
N LEU A 87 1.22 -1.46 -5.94
CA LEU A 87 2.56 -1.71 -5.42
C LEU A 87 3.47 -0.52 -5.67
N GLU A 88 4.26 -0.19 -4.64
CA GLU A 88 5.33 0.81 -4.71
C GLU A 88 6.51 0.33 -3.87
N ARG A 89 7.74 0.39 -4.43
CA ARG A 89 8.98 0.11 -3.67
C ARG A 89 9.32 1.29 -2.77
N ALA A 90 10.03 1.03 -1.69
CA ALA A 90 10.61 2.09 -0.87
C ALA A 90 11.54 2.99 -1.69
N LEU A 91 11.49 4.30 -1.42
CA LEU A 91 12.32 5.30 -2.08
C LEU A 91 13.80 5.03 -1.79
N GLN A 92 14.59 4.85 -2.82
CA GLN A 92 16.04 4.69 -2.71
C GLN A 92 16.72 6.02 -2.37
N LEU A 93 17.82 5.96 -1.63
CA LEU A 93 18.65 7.14 -1.34
C LEU A 93 19.18 7.75 -2.65
N GLY A 94 18.90 9.03 -2.86
CA GLY A 94 19.23 9.71 -4.13
C GLY A 94 18.16 9.59 -5.22
N GLY A 95 17.10 8.81 -4.97
CA GLY A 95 15.93 8.74 -5.85
C GLY A 95 15.13 10.05 -5.87
N ARG A 96 14.31 10.23 -6.91
CA ARG A 96 13.45 11.41 -7.03
C ARG A 96 12.18 11.23 -6.20
N LEU A 97 11.85 12.21 -5.37
CA LEU A 97 10.56 12.32 -4.71
C LEU A 97 9.55 12.95 -5.67
N GLY A 98 8.94 12.15 -6.55
CA GLY A 98 7.98 12.62 -7.55
C GLY A 98 6.58 12.90 -6.99
N GLY A 99 6.26 12.39 -5.81
CA GLY A 99 5.00 12.63 -5.08
C GLY A 99 5.22 13.41 -3.80
N HIS A 100 4.85 12.83 -2.66
CA HIS A 100 5.05 13.42 -1.33
C HIS A 100 5.59 12.36 -0.38
N ILE A 101 5.92 12.75 0.85
CA ILE A 101 6.48 11.82 1.85
C ILE A 101 5.35 10.94 2.38
N VAL A 102 5.44 9.63 2.14
CA VAL A 102 4.50 8.61 2.61
C VAL A 102 5.27 7.56 3.41
N GLN A 103 4.77 7.20 4.58
CA GLN A 103 5.40 6.21 5.46
C GLN A 103 4.85 4.79 5.26
N GLY A 104 3.65 4.68 4.68
CA GLY A 104 2.95 3.41 4.57
C GLY A 104 2.35 2.91 5.90
N HIS A 105 2.25 3.79 6.89
CA HIS A 105 1.55 3.53 8.16
C HIS A 105 0.14 4.11 8.03
N VAL A 106 -0.82 3.25 7.76
CA VAL A 106 -2.20 3.64 7.50
C VAL A 106 -2.88 4.05 8.80
N ASP A 107 -3.46 5.25 8.81
CA ASP A 107 -4.15 5.79 9.98
C ASP A 107 -5.56 5.22 10.11
N ALA A 108 -6.30 5.11 9.00
CA ALA A 108 -7.66 4.55 8.97
C ALA A 108 -8.11 4.15 7.58
N ILE A 109 -9.35 3.67 7.51
CA ILE A 109 -10.05 3.28 6.28
C ILE A 109 -11.07 4.35 5.94
N GLY A 110 -11.07 4.81 4.68
CA GLY A 110 -12.16 5.62 4.12
C GLY A 110 -13.02 4.84 3.14
N THR A 111 -14.23 5.32 2.90
CA THR A 111 -15.15 4.77 1.90
C THR A 111 -15.33 5.75 0.75
N ILE A 112 -15.08 5.31 -0.48
CA ILE A 112 -15.39 6.11 -1.67
C ILE A 112 -16.91 6.18 -1.81
N VAL A 113 -17.49 7.36 -1.58
CA VAL A 113 -18.94 7.59 -1.66
C VAL A 113 -19.37 8.20 -2.99
N GLU A 114 -18.43 8.82 -3.71
CA GLU A 114 -18.67 9.38 -5.04
C GLU A 114 -17.41 9.35 -5.89
N LYS A 115 -17.59 9.09 -7.19
CA LYS A 115 -16.53 9.18 -8.20
C LYS A 115 -17.07 9.95 -9.38
N GLN A 116 -16.46 11.08 -9.71
CA GLN A 116 -16.80 11.90 -10.88
C GLN A 116 -15.63 11.95 -11.85
N ILE A 117 -15.88 11.60 -13.09
CA ILE A 117 -14.88 11.69 -14.17
C ILE A 117 -15.04 13.05 -14.86
N LEU A 118 -13.97 13.84 -14.87
CA LEU A 118 -13.89 15.14 -15.54
C LEU A 118 -12.73 15.09 -16.53
N GLU A 119 -13.00 14.90 -17.81
CA GLU A 119 -12.00 14.87 -18.89
C GLU A 119 -10.64 14.24 -18.48
N ILE A 120 -9.70 15.05 -17.99
CA ILE A 120 -8.36 14.65 -17.58
C ILE A 120 -8.22 14.35 -16.07
N ALA A 121 -9.30 14.49 -15.30
CA ALA A 121 -9.27 14.32 -13.84
C ALA A 121 -10.37 13.37 -13.36
N ILE A 122 -10.13 12.73 -12.24
CA ILE A 122 -11.14 11.97 -11.51
C ILE A 122 -11.23 12.57 -10.10
N ILE A 123 -12.42 13.01 -9.74
CA ILE A 123 -12.72 13.48 -8.39
C ILE A 123 -13.30 12.33 -7.60
N TYR A 124 -12.69 12.05 -6.46
CA TYR A 124 -13.20 11.11 -5.46
C TYR A 124 -13.69 11.87 -4.23
N ARG A 125 -14.90 11.54 -3.77
CA ARG A 125 -15.36 11.94 -2.44
C ARG A 125 -15.24 10.74 -1.53
N ILE A 126 -14.54 10.92 -0.42
CA ILE A 126 -14.23 9.85 0.52
C ILE A 126 -14.80 10.23 1.87
N ALA A 127 -15.63 9.35 2.44
CA ALA A 127 -16.08 9.45 3.81
C ALA A 127 -15.09 8.74 4.74
N THR A 128 -14.75 9.39 5.84
CA THR A 128 -13.87 8.87 6.88
C THR A 128 -14.29 9.40 8.24
N GLU A 129 -13.66 8.90 9.31
CA GLU A 129 -13.93 9.35 10.68
C GLU A 129 -13.60 10.84 10.85
N PRO A 130 -14.45 11.63 11.55
CA PRO A 130 -14.24 13.08 11.72
C PRO A 130 -12.89 13.45 12.33
N GLU A 131 -12.36 12.61 13.21
CA GLU A 131 -11.08 12.80 13.89
C GLU A 131 -9.89 12.84 12.94
N LEU A 132 -10.00 12.21 11.75
CA LEU A 132 -8.96 12.24 10.74
C LEU A 132 -8.96 13.55 9.95
N LEU A 133 -10.13 14.16 9.79
CA LEU A 133 -10.26 15.37 8.96
C LEU A 133 -9.46 16.56 9.51
N GLN A 134 -9.14 16.58 10.80
CA GLN A 134 -8.27 17.61 11.39
C GLN A 134 -6.84 17.61 10.82
N TYR A 135 -6.40 16.49 10.25
CA TYR A 135 -5.07 16.34 9.63
C TYR A 135 -5.09 16.59 8.12
N VAL A 136 -6.27 16.75 7.52
CA VAL A 136 -6.44 16.97 6.09
C VAL A 136 -6.61 18.46 5.82
N VAL A 137 -5.66 19.05 5.10
CA VAL A 137 -5.68 20.47 4.79
C VAL A 137 -6.07 20.69 3.32
N PRO A 138 -6.73 21.83 3.00
CA PRO A 138 -7.03 22.19 1.61
C PRO A 138 -5.76 22.19 0.75
N LYS A 139 -5.81 21.55 -0.43
CA LYS A 139 -4.68 21.34 -1.36
C LYS A 139 -3.54 20.50 -0.80
N GLY A 140 -3.72 19.84 0.34
CA GLY A 140 -2.78 18.86 0.86
C GLY A 140 -2.76 17.59 0.03
N SER A 141 -1.65 16.85 0.08
CA SER A 141 -1.54 15.51 -0.51
C SER A 141 -2.00 14.47 0.51
N VAL A 142 -2.80 13.52 0.05
CA VAL A 142 -3.26 12.38 0.85
C VAL A 142 -2.96 11.11 0.08
N ALA A 143 -2.31 10.15 0.72
CA ALA A 143 -2.14 8.80 0.15
C ALA A 143 -3.40 7.98 0.44
N ILE A 144 -3.92 7.30 -0.61
CA ILE A 144 -5.12 6.48 -0.56
C ILE A 144 -4.82 5.11 -1.15
#